data_6110b6531b9c186847e53fc60c293eef
#
_entry.id   6110b6531b9c186847e53fc60c293eef
#
_cell.length_a   1.000
_cell.length_b   1.000
_cell.length_c   1.000
_cell.angle_alpha   90.00
_cell.angle_beta   90.00
_cell.angle_gamma   90.00
#
_symmetry.space_group_name_H-M   'P 1'
#
loop_
_entity.id
_entity.type
_entity.pdbx_description
1 polymer ?
#
loop_
_entity_poly.entity_id
_entity_poly.type
_entity_poly.pdbx_seq_one_letter_code
_entity_poly.pdbx_strand_id
1 'polypeptide(L)'
;FRPFHEFDGEWFWWGAAYNEPEEFKDLWRFTVHYLRDILNVHNMLYAFSPDIKFDSREDYLLRYPGDDYVDILGFYDYEDFKYDKKRTNEARKRIRIVGALANEKKKPCALTEVGYFIKKDNPQKVDIKRMEYLLETISDMYEYLSYAVFWGNGGGVYCVPTQGDAGEEEFKSFLGQPFILLNDNK
;
A
#
# COMPACT_ATOMS: atom_id res chain seq x y z
N PHE A 1 8.11 -5.07 8.17
CA PHE A 1 7.04 -5.19 9.16
C PHE A 1 6.12 -3.97 9.05
N ARG A 2 4.81 -4.20 8.94
CA ARG A 2 3.77 -3.18 8.76
C ARG A 2 2.77 -3.29 9.92
N PRO A 3 3.16 -2.84 11.14
CA PRO A 3 2.28 -2.87 12.30
C PRO A 3 1.14 -1.89 12.15
N PHE A 4 0.00 -2.19 12.74
CA PHE A 4 -1.14 -1.28 12.87
C PHE A 4 -1.56 -0.60 11.55
N HIS A 5 -1.49 -1.33 10.43
CA HIS A 5 -1.93 -0.81 9.12
C HIS A 5 -3.40 -0.38 9.13
N GLU A 6 -3.81 0.45 8.16
CA GLU A 6 -5.19 0.93 8.03
C GLU A 6 -5.71 1.67 9.28
N PHE A 7 -4.82 2.31 10.00
CA PHE A 7 -5.10 2.94 11.29
C PHE A 7 -6.01 4.19 11.20
N ASP A 8 -6.24 4.73 10.03
CA ASP A 8 -7.18 5.80 9.75
C ASP A 8 -8.62 5.29 9.55
N GLY A 9 -8.80 3.95 9.54
CA GLY A 9 -10.09 3.26 9.52
C GLY A 9 -10.73 3.06 10.90
N GLU A 10 -11.87 2.34 10.89
CA GLU A 10 -12.67 2.09 12.10
C GLU A 10 -12.85 0.59 12.40
N TRP A 11 -12.25 -0.27 11.59
CA TRP A 11 -12.45 -1.74 11.69
C TRP A 11 -11.43 -2.45 12.59
N PHE A 12 -10.32 -1.80 12.94
CA PHE A 12 -9.33 -2.35 13.85
C PHE A 12 -9.34 -1.60 15.18
N TRP A 13 -9.03 -2.27 16.29
CA TRP A 13 -8.97 -1.67 17.62
C TRP A 13 -7.90 -0.57 17.75
N TRP A 14 -6.88 -0.56 16.88
CA TRP A 14 -5.87 0.50 16.76
C TRP A 14 -6.27 1.62 15.79
N GLY A 15 -7.47 1.56 15.23
CA GLY A 15 -7.97 2.50 14.23
C GLY A 15 -8.43 3.83 14.83
N ALA A 16 -8.62 4.80 13.95
CA ALA A 16 -8.94 6.19 14.32
C ALA A 16 -10.28 6.36 15.08
N ALA A 17 -11.16 5.37 15.04
CA ALA A 17 -12.39 5.38 15.82
C ALA A 17 -12.18 5.08 17.31
N TYR A 18 -11.03 4.54 17.70
CA TYR A 18 -10.80 4.01 19.05
C TYR A 18 -9.64 4.68 19.78
N ASN A 19 -8.85 5.50 19.12
CA ASN A 19 -7.72 6.20 19.73
C ASN A 19 -7.44 7.55 19.09
N GLU A 20 -6.90 8.46 19.88
CA GLU A 20 -6.45 9.77 19.40
C GLU A 20 -5.10 9.66 18.68
N PRO A 21 -4.74 10.65 17.84
CA PRO A 21 -3.48 10.62 17.11
C PRO A 21 -2.24 10.40 17.97
N GLU A 22 -2.15 11.01 19.13
CA GLU A 22 -0.99 10.86 20.03
C GLU A 22 -0.94 9.46 20.67
N GLU A 23 -2.07 8.88 21.04
CA GLU A 23 -2.13 7.51 21.57
C GLU A 23 -1.64 6.49 20.53
N PHE A 24 -2.02 6.67 19.26
CA PHE A 24 -1.50 5.84 18.17
C PHE A 24 0.01 6.01 17.97
N LYS A 25 0.54 7.23 18.02
CA LYS A 25 1.98 7.49 17.93
C LYS A 25 2.74 6.82 19.07
N ASP A 26 2.20 6.88 20.27
CA ASP A 26 2.81 6.26 21.44
C ASP A 26 2.78 4.74 21.37
N LEU A 27 1.68 4.14 20.91
CA LEU A 27 1.59 2.70 20.64
C LEU A 27 2.64 2.25 19.62
N TRP A 28 2.79 3.02 18.53
CA TRP A 28 3.80 2.75 17.50
C TRP A 28 5.21 2.82 18.04
N ARG A 29 5.55 3.93 18.73
CA ARG A 29 6.88 4.16 19.35
C ARG A 29 7.22 3.07 20.36
N PHE A 30 6.25 2.72 21.21
CA PHE A 30 6.40 1.62 22.16
C PHE A 30 6.72 0.31 21.44
N THR A 31 6.00 -0.03 20.38
CA THR A 31 6.19 -1.27 19.64
C THR A 31 7.59 -1.34 19.00
N VAL A 32 8.01 -0.26 18.34
CA VAL A 32 9.35 -0.19 17.72
C VAL A 32 10.43 -0.28 18.79
N HIS A 33 10.32 0.50 19.88
CA HIS A 33 11.26 0.46 21.01
C HIS A 33 11.34 -0.93 21.62
N TYR A 34 10.20 -1.56 21.88
CA TYR A 34 10.17 -2.88 22.48
C TYR A 34 10.85 -3.95 21.61
N LEU A 35 10.53 -3.98 20.32
CA LEU A 35 11.12 -4.94 19.39
C LEU A 35 12.60 -4.66 19.14
N ARG A 36 12.96 -3.42 18.81
CA ARG A 36 14.31 -3.04 18.41
C ARG A 36 15.27 -2.98 19.61
N ASP A 37 14.86 -2.30 20.67
CA ASP A 37 15.79 -1.93 21.75
C ASP A 37 15.71 -2.88 22.95
N ILE A 38 14.56 -3.51 23.24
CA ILE A 38 14.40 -4.47 24.35
C ILE A 38 14.62 -5.91 23.88
N LEU A 39 13.99 -6.31 22.77
CA LEU A 39 14.12 -7.66 22.23
C LEU A 39 15.28 -7.82 21.23
N ASN A 40 16.00 -6.75 20.93
CA ASN A 40 17.17 -6.75 20.04
C ASN A 40 16.86 -7.29 18.62
N VAL A 41 15.68 -7.00 18.08
CA VAL A 41 15.25 -7.41 16.73
C VAL A 41 15.65 -6.33 15.75
N HIS A 42 16.74 -6.53 14.99
CA HIS A 42 17.31 -5.54 14.09
C HIS A 42 17.16 -5.87 12.59
N ASN A 43 16.47 -6.93 12.23
CA ASN A 43 16.29 -7.38 10.85
C ASN A 43 14.93 -7.01 10.26
N MET A 44 14.28 -5.98 10.78
CA MET A 44 12.99 -5.48 10.28
C MET A 44 13.09 -4.02 9.84
N LEU A 45 12.39 -3.69 8.76
CA LEU A 45 12.05 -2.32 8.38
C LEU A 45 10.59 -2.07 8.77
N TYR A 46 10.30 -0.88 9.31
CA TYR A 46 8.98 -0.50 9.77
C TYR A 46 8.27 0.36 8.71
N ALA A 47 7.16 -0.14 8.16
CA ALA A 47 6.39 0.54 7.14
C ALA A 47 5.13 1.19 7.72
N PHE A 48 5.03 2.53 7.60
CA PHE A 48 3.85 3.31 7.96
C PHE A 48 2.85 3.26 6.81
N SER A 49 1.64 2.79 7.09
CA SER A 49 0.67 2.43 6.04
C SER A 49 -0.77 2.71 6.46
N PRO A 50 -1.24 3.96 6.29
CA PRO A 50 -2.68 4.26 6.38
C PRO A 50 -3.47 3.66 5.20
N ASP A 51 -4.78 3.69 5.30
CA ASP A 51 -5.72 3.66 4.19
C ASP A 51 -5.68 5.00 3.43
N ILE A 52 -6.64 5.23 2.57
CA ILE A 52 -6.76 6.41 1.71
C ILE A 52 -7.43 7.63 2.38
N LYS A 53 -7.62 7.64 3.69
CA LYS A 53 -8.31 8.73 4.40
C LYS A 53 -7.41 9.94 4.66
N PHE A 54 -6.63 10.33 3.65
CA PHE A 54 -5.83 11.55 3.66
C PHE A 54 -5.86 12.23 2.29
N ASP A 55 -5.94 13.54 2.28
CA ASP A 55 -5.96 14.35 1.06
C ASP A 55 -4.87 15.42 1.04
N SER A 56 -4.14 15.54 2.13
CA SER A 56 -3.04 16.46 2.32
C SER A 56 -1.86 15.78 3.00
N ARG A 57 -0.74 16.47 3.01
CA ARG A 57 0.48 16.12 3.73
C ARG A 57 0.26 16.10 5.24
N GLU A 58 -0.49 17.08 5.74
CA GLU A 58 -0.85 17.24 7.12
C GLU A 58 -1.72 16.09 7.62
N ASP A 59 -2.71 15.67 6.82
CA ASP A 59 -3.56 14.53 7.14
C ASP A 59 -2.74 13.23 7.22
N TYR A 60 -1.85 12.98 6.22
CA TYR A 60 -0.98 11.81 6.22
C TYR A 60 -0.08 11.76 7.46
N LEU A 61 0.44 12.91 7.90
CA LEU A 61 1.35 13.01 9.04
C LEU A 61 0.64 13.09 10.40
N LEU A 62 -0.68 13.21 10.44
CA LEU A 62 -1.43 13.38 11.69
C LEU A 62 -1.09 12.33 12.75
N ARG A 63 -0.92 11.08 12.32
CA ARG A 63 -0.58 9.91 13.18
C ARG A 63 0.86 9.43 13.00
N TYR A 64 1.70 10.19 12.29
CA TYR A 64 3.06 9.79 12.00
C TYR A 64 3.93 9.82 13.27
N PRO A 65 4.56 8.70 13.68
CA PRO A 65 5.25 8.59 14.97
C PRO A 65 6.63 9.29 15.02
N GLY A 66 7.13 9.70 13.86
CA GLY A 66 8.45 10.34 13.72
C GLY A 66 9.43 9.52 12.88
N ASP A 67 10.44 10.21 12.36
CA ASP A 67 11.38 9.64 11.39
C ASP A 67 12.25 8.50 11.95
N ASP A 68 12.51 8.51 13.27
CA ASP A 68 13.32 7.48 13.94
C ASP A 68 12.56 6.14 14.12
N TYR A 69 11.27 6.11 13.84
CA TYR A 69 10.39 4.98 14.06
C TYR A 69 9.76 4.40 12.79
N VAL A 70 10.07 4.98 11.64
CA VAL A 70 9.52 4.58 10.35
C VAL A 70 10.63 4.52 9.32
N ASP A 71 10.75 3.42 8.59
CA ASP A 71 11.72 3.24 7.51
C ASP A 71 11.09 3.46 6.13
N ILE A 72 9.82 3.14 5.98
CA ILE A 72 9.11 3.17 4.69
C ILE A 72 7.81 3.95 4.87
N LEU A 73 7.58 4.93 4.00
CA LEU A 73 6.30 5.63 3.90
C LEU A 73 5.45 4.96 2.81
N GLY A 74 4.24 4.57 3.16
CA GLY A 74 3.35 3.95 2.19
C GLY A 74 1.89 4.17 2.54
N PHE A 75 1.03 3.61 1.75
CA PHE A 75 -0.40 3.50 2.01
C PHE A 75 -0.97 2.33 1.22
N TYR A 76 -2.17 1.91 1.55
CA TYR A 76 -2.86 0.92 0.73
C TYR A 76 -4.03 1.59 0.00
N ASP A 77 -4.39 1.05 -1.15
CA ASP A 77 -5.46 1.60 -1.97
C ASP A 77 -6.16 0.50 -2.78
N TYR A 78 -7.39 0.22 -2.40
CA TYR A 78 -8.28 -0.66 -3.16
C TYR A 78 -9.44 0.10 -3.79
N GLU A 79 -9.74 1.31 -3.31
CA GLU A 79 -10.97 1.99 -3.64
C GLU A 79 -10.87 2.85 -4.92
N ASP A 80 -9.73 3.50 -5.12
CA ASP A 80 -9.58 4.46 -6.22
C ASP A 80 -9.50 3.81 -7.60
N PHE A 81 -9.33 2.48 -7.64
CA PHE A 81 -9.33 1.70 -8.88
C PHE A 81 -10.69 1.07 -9.22
N LYS A 82 -11.72 1.25 -8.38
CA LYS A 82 -13.00 0.53 -8.51
C LYS A 82 -13.93 1.04 -9.62
N TYR A 83 -13.94 2.33 -9.90
CA TYR A 83 -15.11 2.92 -10.55
C TYR A 83 -14.86 3.65 -11.85
N ASP A 84 -13.86 4.50 -11.91
CA ASP A 84 -13.60 5.30 -13.10
C ASP A 84 -12.21 5.95 -13.14
N LYS A 85 -11.88 6.51 -14.30
CA LYS A 85 -10.61 7.22 -14.51
C LYS A 85 -10.43 8.45 -13.61
N LYS A 86 -11.51 9.05 -13.09
CA LYS A 86 -11.43 10.21 -12.20
C LYS A 86 -10.85 9.80 -10.85
N ARG A 87 -11.27 8.64 -10.32
CA ARG A 87 -10.77 8.11 -9.05
C ARG A 87 -9.28 7.73 -9.13
N THR A 88 -8.78 7.29 -10.27
CA THR A 88 -7.35 7.03 -10.43
C THR A 88 -6.48 8.29 -10.30
N ASN A 89 -7.06 9.48 -10.51
CA ASN A 89 -6.36 10.73 -10.25
C ASN A 89 -6.18 11.00 -8.75
N GLU A 90 -7.09 10.52 -7.91
CA GLU A 90 -6.94 10.58 -6.44
C GLU A 90 -5.80 9.66 -5.98
N ALA A 91 -5.71 8.44 -6.52
CA ALA A 91 -4.56 7.57 -6.28
C ALA A 91 -3.24 8.24 -6.67
N ARG A 92 -3.17 8.84 -7.87
CA ARG A 92 -1.97 9.58 -8.32
C ARG A 92 -1.64 10.77 -7.43
N LYS A 93 -2.66 11.50 -6.94
CA LYS A 93 -2.48 12.59 -5.99
C LYS A 93 -1.86 12.09 -4.69
N ARG A 94 -2.38 11.00 -4.12
CA ARG A 94 -1.86 10.39 -2.89
C ARG A 94 -0.44 9.87 -3.06
N ILE A 95 -0.14 9.20 -4.17
CA ILE A 95 1.22 8.76 -4.49
C ILE A 95 2.19 9.95 -4.53
N ARG A 96 1.81 11.09 -5.12
CA ARG A 96 2.65 12.30 -5.13
C ARG A 96 2.85 12.88 -3.72
N ILE A 97 1.81 12.91 -2.89
CA ILE A 97 1.91 13.39 -1.49
C ILE A 97 2.92 12.53 -0.73
N VAL A 98 2.72 11.22 -0.73
CA VAL A 98 3.58 10.29 0.03
C VAL A 98 4.98 10.21 -0.57
N GLY A 99 5.10 10.19 -1.90
CA GLY A 99 6.39 10.18 -2.59
C GLY A 99 7.22 11.45 -2.34
N ALA A 100 6.58 12.62 -2.31
CA ALA A 100 7.25 13.87 -1.95
C ALA A 100 7.76 13.87 -0.49
N LEU A 101 6.93 13.38 0.44
CA LEU A 101 7.31 13.19 1.84
C LEU A 101 8.45 12.20 2.01
N ALA A 102 8.38 11.07 1.31
CA ALA A 102 9.41 10.03 1.34
C ALA A 102 10.75 10.57 0.81
N ASN A 103 10.73 11.29 -0.31
CA ASN A 103 11.92 11.93 -0.86
C ASN A 103 12.54 12.95 0.10
N GLU A 104 11.75 13.82 0.71
CA GLU A 104 12.21 14.79 1.72
C GLU A 104 12.88 14.09 2.91
N LYS A 105 12.26 13.00 3.39
CA LYS A 105 12.75 12.21 4.53
C LYS A 105 13.82 11.19 4.15
N LYS A 106 14.17 11.08 2.87
CA LYS A 106 15.14 10.10 2.33
C LYS A 106 14.76 8.65 2.66
N LYS A 107 13.47 8.33 2.48
CA LYS A 107 12.90 7.01 2.75
C LYS A 107 12.21 6.47 1.49
N PRO A 108 12.07 5.15 1.33
CA PRO A 108 11.26 4.56 0.27
C PRO A 108 9.79 4.96 0.39
N CYS A 109 9.12 5.12 -0.77
CA CYS A 109 7.68 5.23 -0.88
C CYS A 109 7.09 3.95 -1.47
N ALA A 110 5.94 3.49 -0.97
CA ALA A 110 5.34 2.26 -1.45
C ALA A 110 3.81 2.30 -1.48
N LEU A 111 3.25 1.58 -2.46
CA LEU A 111 1.90 1.05 -2.33
C LEU A 111 2.01 -0.26 -1.53
N THR A 112 1.82 -0.15 -0.23
CA THR A 112 2.08 -1.24 0.72
C THR A 112 1.06 -2.36 0.64
N GLU A 113 -0.07 -2.09 -0.02
CA GLU A 113 -1.08 -3.08 -0.34
C GLU A 113 -2.01 -2.54 -1.43
N VAL A 114 -2.16 -3.30 -2.50
CA VAL A 114 -3.08 -3.03 -3.59
C VAL A 114 -3.66 -4.32 -4.15
N GLY A 115 -4.68 -4.21 -4.98
CA GLY A 115 -5.24 -5.32 -5.71
C GLY A 115 -6.58 -4.99 -6.33
N TYR A 116 -7.03 -5.89 -7.16
CA TYR A 116 -8.39 -5.92 -7.65
C TYR A 116 -8.98 -7.28 -7.27
N PHE A 117 -10.26 -7.30 -6.93
CA PHE A 117 -10.88 -8.53 -6.46
C PHE A 117 -11.49 -9.30 -7.62
N ILE A 118 -10.94 -10.49 -7.89
CA ILE A 118 -11.57 -11.48 -8.76
C ILE A 118 -12.49 -12.32 -7.86
N LYS A 119 -13.77 -12.42 -8.18
CA LYS A 119 -14.66 -13.35 -7.47
C LYS A 119 -14.36 -14.78 -7.90
N LYS A 120 -14.05 -15.64 -6.92
CA LYS A 120 -13.70 -17.05 -7.14
C LYS A 120 -14.76 -17.85 -7.89
N ASP A 121 -16.03 -17.52 -7.67
CA ASP A 121 -17.21 -18.20 -8.25
C ASP A 121 -17.44 -17.81 -9.72
N ASN A 122 -16.73 -16.79 -10.21
CA ASN A 122 -16.80 -16.39 -11.60
C ASN A 122 -15.49 -15.73 -12.06
N PRO A 123 -14.43 -16.52 -12.29
CA PRO A 123 -13.13 -16.00 -12.72
C PRO A 123 -13.18 -15.27 -14.06
N GLN A 124 -14.24 -15.46 -14.86
CA GLN A 124 -14.47 -14.72 -16.10
C GLN A 124 -15.06 -13.32 -15.88
N LYS A 125 -15.50 -12.99 -14.67
CA LYS A 125 -15.91 -11.63 -14.27
C LYS A 125 -14.78 -10.88 -13.56
N VAL A 126 -13.59 -10.96 -14.10
CA VAL A 126 -12.52 -10.01 -13.76
C VAL A 126 -12.97 -8.65 -14.27
N ASP A 127 -12.97 -7.67 -13.41
CA ASP A 127 -13.07 -6.29 -13.87
C ASP A 127 -11.71 -5.88 -14.46
N ILE A 128 -11.49 -6.24 -15.72
CA ILE A 128 -10.25 -5.96 -16.46
C ILE A 128 -9.93 -4.47 -16.41
N LYS A 129 -10.95 -3.60 -16.51
CA LYS A 129 -10.74 -2.16 -16.44
C LYS A 129 -10.15 -1.70 -15.11
N ARG A 130 -10.58 -2.31 -14.02
CA ARG A 130 -10.04 -2.00 -12.70
C ARG A 130 -8.55 -2.40 -12.60
N MET A 131 -8.20 -3.56 -13.12
CA MET A 131 -6.82 -3.98 -13.24
C MET A 131 -6.02 -3.02 -14.12
N GLU A 132 -6.53 -2.69 -15.32
CA GLU A 132 -5.89 -1.73 -16.22
C GLU A 132 -5.64 -0.38 -15.53
N TYR A 133 -6.61 0.17 -14.80
CA TYR A 133 -6.45 1.41 -14.05
C TYR A 133 -5.34 1.33 -12.99
N LEU A 134 -5.27 0.22 -12.26
CA LEU A 134 -4.23 -0.01 -11.27
C LEU A 134 -2.85 -0.08 -11.94
N LEU A 135 -2.70 -0.92 -12.96
CA LEU A 135 -1.43 -1.12 -13.64
C LEU A 135 -0.95 0.16 -14.37
N GLU A 136 -1.87 0.87 -15.05
CA GLU A 136 -1.60 2.19 -15.65
C GLU A 136 -1.14 3.20 -14.60
N THR A 137 -1.81 3.24 -13.45
CA THR A 137 -1.44 4.17 -12.38
C THR A 137 -0.04 3.87 -11.81
N ILE A 138 0.29 2.60 -11.57
CA ILE A 138 1.63 2.22 -11.13
C ILE A 138 2.67 2.58 -12.20
N SER A 139 2.35 2.31 -13.46
CA SER A 139 3.24 2.66 -14.59
C SER A 139 3.49 4.15 -14.72
N ASP A 140 2.46 4.98 -14.54
CA ASP A 140 2.58 6.44 -14.62
C ASP A 140 3.35 7.04 -13.43
N MET A 141 3.36 6.33 -12.30
CA MET A 141 3.86 6.84 -11.03
C MET A 141 5.11 6.10 -10.52
N TYR A 142 5.74 5.28 -11.37
CA TYR A 142 6.86 4.42 -10.97
C TYR A 142 8.05 5.19 -10.35
N GLU A 143 8.30 6.42 -10.78
CA GLU A 143 9.39 7.25 -10.25
C GLU A 143 9.22 7.63 -8.77
N TYR A 144 7.98 7.60 -8.28
CA TYR A 144 7.66 7.86 -6.88
C TYR A 144 7.71 6.60 -6.02
N LEU A 145 7.54 5.41 -6.63
CA LEU A 145 7.31 4.15 -5.93
C LEU A 145 8.56 3.28 -5.92
N SER A 146 8.97 2.86 -4.75
CA SER A 146 10.02 1.86 -4.58
C SER A 146 9.50 0.44 -4.76
N TYR A 147 8.26 0.19 -4.38
CA TYR A 147 7.57 -1.08 -4.62
C TYR A 147 6.05 -0.95 -4.51
N ALA A 148 5.35 -1.96 -5.04
CA ALA A 148 3.93 -2.18 -4.80
C ALA A 148 3.70 -3.65 -4.40
N VAL A 149 2.82 -3.89 -3.43
CA VAL A 149 2.46 -5.24 -2.96
C VAL A 149 1.04 -5.53 -3.38
N PHE A 150 0.86 -6.50 -4.26
CA PHE A 150 -0.45 -7.09 -4.51
C PHE A 150 -0.78 -8.03 -3.37
N TRP A 151 -1.98 -7.88 -2.77
CA TRP A 151 -2.31 -8.59 -1.53
C TRP A 151 -2.12 -10.10 -1.65
N GLY A 152 -2.85 -10.77 -2.45
CA GLY A 152 -2.63 -12.20 -2.60
C GLY A 152 -3.81 -12.93 -3.24
N ASN A 153 -3.58 -14.21 -3.51
CA ASN A 153 -4.58 -15.11 -4.05
C ASN A 153 -4.91 -16.18 -3.02
N GLY A 154 -6.13 -16.18 -2.49
CA GLY A 154 -6.59 -17.16 -1.51
C GLY A 154 -7.83 -16.71 -0.74
N GLY A 155 -8.46 -17.62 0.00
CA GLY A 155 -9.59 -17.28 0.87
C GLY A 155 -10.82 -16.68 0.18
N GLY A 156 -10.94 -16.84 -1.15
CA GLY A 156 -12.01 -16.20 -1.95
C GLY A 156 -11.63 -14.81 -2.50
N VAL A 157 -10.43 -14.32 -2.19
CA VAL A 157 -9.88 -13.08 -2.72
C VAL A 157 -8.75 -13.40 -3.68
N TYR A 158 -8.76 -12.80 -4.87
CA TYR A 158 -7.72 -12.94 -5.88
C TYR A 158 -7.35 -11.55 -6.36
N CYS A 159 -6.09 -11.17 -6.17
CA CYS A 159 -5.57 -9.84 -6.52
C CYS A 159 -4.66 -9.86 -7.74
N VAL A 160 -4.23 -11.04 -8.16
CA VAL A 160 -3.30 -11.25 -9.29
C VAL A 160 -3.86 -12.33 -10.18
N PRO A 161 -3.97 -12.14 -11.52
CA PRO A 161 -4.40 -13.21 -12.42
C PRO A 161 -3.37 -14.35 -12.44
N THR A 162 -3.86 -15.57 -12.52
CA THR A 162 -3.07 -16.78 -12.71
C THR A 162 -3.24 -17.30 -14.13
N GLN A 163 -2.50 -18.34 -14.49
CA GLN A 163 -2.56 -18.93 -15.83
C GLN A 163 -3.99 -19.35 -16.20
N GLY A 164 -4.49 -18.82 -17.31
CA GLY A 164 -5.85 -19.06 -17.82
C GLY A 164 -6.90 -18.09 -17.30
N ASP A 165 -6.55 -17.19 -16.41
CA ASP A 165 -7.47 -16.14 -15.92
C ASP A 165 -7.62 -15.01 -16.95
N ALA A 166 -8.77 -14.35 -16.93
CA ALA A 166 -8.93 -13.10 -17.67
C ALA A 166 -7.97 -12.03 -17.13
N GLY A 167 -7.28 -11.32 -18.01
CA GLY A 167 -6.28 -10.32 -17.65
C GLY A 167 -4.86 -10.86 -17.45
N GLU A 168 -4.63 -12.15 -17.70
CA GLU A 168 -3.29 -12.75 -17.62
C GLU A 168 -2.29 -12.05 -18.55
N GLU A 169 -2.67 -11.80 -19.80
CA GLU A 169 -1.78 -11.21 -20.79
C GLU A 169 -1.48 -9.72 -20.50
N GLU A 170 -2.46 -8.97 -20.04
CA GLU A 170 -2.30 -7.58 -19.61
C GLU A 170 -1.35 -7.50 -18.40
N PHE A 171 -1.53 -8.39 -17.43
CA PHE A 171 -0.66 -8.46 -16.27
C PHE A 171 0.77 -8.89 -16.62
N LYS A 172 0.95 -9.86 -17.49
CA LYS A 172 2.27 -10.25 -18.02
C LYS A 172 2.95 -9.10 -18.76
N SER A 173 2.20 -8.37 -19.57
CA SER A 173 2.71 -7.19 -20.28
C SER A 173 3.20 -6.12 -19.31
N PHE A 174 2.44 -5.88 -18.22
CA PHE A 174 2.86 -4.97 -17.15
C PHE A 174 4.15 -5.46 -16.48
N LEU A 175 4.24 -6.74 -16.11
CA LEU A 175 5.43 -7.32 -15.47
C LEU A 175 6.67 -7.26 -16.36
N GLY A 176 6.50 -7.20 -17.68
CA GLY A 176 7.58 -7.04 -18.66
C GLY A 176 8.11 -5.61 -18.80
N GLN A 177 7.57 -4.63 -18.08
CA GLN A 177 8.05 -3.25 -18.15
C GLN A 177 9.46 -3.11 -17.56
N PRO A 178 10.32 -2.27 -18.14
CA PRO A 178 11.74 -2.19 -17.75
C PRO A 178 11.98 -1.67 -16.33
N PHE A 179 11.02 -1.02 -15.72
CA PHE A 179 11.07 -0.54 -14.34
C PHE A 179 10.51 -1.54 -13.32
N ILE A 180 9.96 -2.68 -13.75
CA ILE A 180 9.44 -3.73 -12.87
C ILE A 180 10.55 -4.74 -12.57
N LEU A 181 10.84 -4.91 -11.30
CA LEU A 181 11.69 -5.97 -10.81
C LEU A 181 10.83 -6.93 -9.97
N LEU A 182 10.76 -8.17 -10.37
CA LEU A 182 10.12 -9.21 -9.60
C LEU A 182 11.10 -9.77 -8.58
N ASN A 183 10.62 -10.01 -7.37
CA ASN A 183 11.39 -10.74 -6.38
C ASN A 183 11.34 -12.23 -6.74
N ASP A 184 12.22 -12.63 -7.64
CA ASP A 184 12.44 -14.05 -7.97
C ASP A 184 13.13 -14.69 -6.75
N ASN A 185 12.34 -15.34 -5.91
CA ASN A 185 12.88 -16.26 -4.91
C ASN A 185 13.58 -17.40 -5.65
N LYS A 186 14.88 -17.22 -5.95
CA LYS A 186 15.79 -18.29 -6.32
C LYS A 186 16.36 -18.96 -5.07
#